data_d8a811fd40e7834efd838cc065f171cc
#
_entry.id   d8a811fd40e7834efd838cc065f171cc
#
_cell.length_a   1.000
_cell.length_b   1.000
_cell.length_c   1.000
_cell.angle_alpha   90.00
_cell.angle_beta   90.00
_cell.angle_gamma   90.00
#
_symmetry.space_group_name_H-M   'P 1'
#
loop_
_entity.id
_entity.type
_entity.pdbx_description
1 polymer ?
#
loop_
_entity_poly.entity_id
_entity_poly.type
_entity_poly.pdbx_seq_one_letter_code
_entity_poly.pdbx_strand_id
1 'polypeptide(L)'
;ETRELEDPAYSSNPTDRCYACKRELHSHLAPIAEAAEGARVLDGVNLDDLGDHRPGLQAASEAGVGSPLADLKIDKSCVRRLSKALGFPWWDKPAQPCLASRFPYGEAISHDRLRQVGHAEAWLIERGFARVRVRSQGLSARIEVPQERLAELLAPELRDALVRAMLELGFTSVSLDLEGLVSGKLNRVIPG
;
A
#
# COMPACT_ATOMS: atom_id res chain seq x y z
N GLU A 1 -7.90 -1.19 17.29
CA GLU A 1 -8.46 -0.68 16.01
C GLU A 1 -8.13 0.80 15.90
N THR A 2 -7.79 1.24 14.70
CA THR A 2 -7.52 2.65 14.39
C THR A 2 -8.75 3.26 13.71
N ARG A 3 -8.88 4.60 13.79
CA ARG A 3 -10.05 5.34 13.28
C ARG A 3 -9.67 6.36 12.19
N GLU A 4 -8.58 6.11 11.48
CA GLU A 4 -8.07 7.04 10.46
C GLU A 4 -9.12 7.38 9.37
N LEU A 5 -10.07 6.48 9.08
CA LEU A 5 -11.15 6.76 8.13
C LEU A 5 -12.20 7.76 8.63
N GLU A 6 -12.25 7.99 9.94
CA GLU A 6 -13.12 9.02 10.54
C GLU A 6 -12.45 10.41 10.49
N ASP A 7 -11.11 10.46 10.28
CA ASP A 7 -10.36 11.72 10.14
C ASP A 7 -10.42 12.22 8.68
N PRO A 8 -11.00 13.41 8.42
CA PRO A 8 -10.99 14.02 7.08
C PRO A 8 -9.59 14.23 6.51
N ALA A 9 -8.56 14.43 7.36
CA ALA A 9 -7.17 14.55 6.94
C ALA A 9 -6.62 13.25 6.31
N TYR A 10 -7.28 12.12 6.55
CA TYR A 10 -6.99 10.85 5.89
C TYR A 10 -8.02 10.50 4.82
N SER A 11 -9.31 10.54 5.17
CA SER A 11 -10.39 10.00 4.32
C SER A 11 -10.65 10.82 3.06
N SER A 12 -10.31 12.13 3.04
CA SER A 12 -10.32 12.93 1.81
C SER A 12 -9.18 12.61 0.84
N ASN A 13 -8.24 11.74 1.26
CA ASN A 13 -7.11 11.25 0.47
C ASN A 13 -6.17 12.36 -0.07
N PRO A 14 -5.70 13.28 0.74
CA PRO A 14 -4.71 14.27 0.32
C PRO A 14 -3.34 13.60 0.07
N THR A 15 -2.39 14.34 -0.51
CA THR A 15 -1.05 13.84 -0.81
C THR A 15 -0.25 13.46 0.45
N ASP A 16 -0.58 14.05 1.58
CA ASP A 16 0.02 13.83 2.90
C ASP A 16 -0.81 12.93 3.82
N ARG A 17 -1.86 12.23 3.32
CA ARG A 17 -2.71 11.35 4.14
C ARG A 17 -1.94 10.36 5.01
N CYS A 18 -0.73 9.95 4.57
CA CYS A 18 0.11 9.04 5.34
C CYS A 18 0.60 9.66 6.64
N TYR A 19 0.70 10.99 6.72
CA TYR A 19 0.98 11.70 7.97
C TYR A 19 -0.17 11.51 8.97
N ALA A 20 -1.42 11.75 8.56
CA ALA A 20 -2.59 11.55 9.43
C ALA A 20 -2.71 10.10 9.92
N CYS A 21 -2.53 9.12 9.04
CA CYS A 21 -2.53 7.68 9.38
C CYS A 21 -1.45 7.33 10.42
N LYS A 22 -0.24 7.84 10.25
CA LYS A 22 0.86 7.58 11.20
C LYS A 22 0.67 8.31 12.52
N ARG A 23 0.17 9.54 12.51
CA ARG A 23 -0.19 10.28 13.72
C ARG A 23 -1.21 9.50 14.56
N GLU A 24 -2.26 9.00 13.93
CA GLU A 24 -3.28 8.15 14.58
C GLU A 24 -2.63 6.88 15.18
N LEU A 25 -1.83 6.15 14.40
CA LEU A 25 -1.12 4.97 14.89
C LEU A 25 -0.26 5.27 16.12
N HIS A 26 0.53 6.33 16.08
CA HIS A 26 1.45 6.66 17.18
C HIS A 26 0.70 7.17 18.42
N SER A 27 -0.46 7.81 18.29
CA SER A 27 -1.30 8.17 19.43
C SER A 27 -1.78 6.95 20.22
N HIS A 28 -2.00 5.82 19.55
CA HIS A 28 -2.34 4.55 20.19
C HIS A 28 -1.13 3.81 20.75
N LEU A 29 0.06 3.96 20.14
CA LEU A 29 1.27 3.28 20.61
C LEU A 29 1.91 3.97 21.82
N ALA A 30 1.78 5.28 21.96
CA ALA A 30 2.38 6.04 23.04
C ALA A 30 1.98 5.52 24.44
N PRO A 31 0.67 5.37 24.77
CA PRO A 31 0.28 4.85 26.08
C PRO A 31 0.69 3.39 26.29
N ILE A 32 0.81 2.59 25.24
CA ILE A 32 1.31 1.21 25.33
C ILE A 32 2.80 1.20 25.71
N ALA A 33 3.60 2.09 25.07
CA ALA A 33 5.02 2.21 25.37
C ALA A 33 5.25 2.74 26.80
N GLU A 34 4.45 3.70 27.26
CA GLU A 34 4.50 4.19 28.64
C GLU A 34 4.18 3.10 29.65
N ALA A 35 3.12 2.32 29.42
CA ALA A 35 2.72 1.20 30.29
C ALA A 35 3.76 0.05 30.29
N ALA A 36 4.60 -0.04 29.27
CA ALA A 36 5.70 -0.99 29.17
C ALA A 36 7.04 -0.43 29.70
N GLU A 37 7.00 0.32 30.80
CA GLU A 37 8.17 0.86 31.51
C GLU A 37 9.10 1.72 30.63
N GLY A 38 8.51 2.49 29.70
CA GLY A 38 9.26 3.37 28.78
C GLY A 38 9.87 2.62 27.60
N ALA A 39 9.25 1.56 27.16
CA ALA A 39 9.66 0.85 25.95
C ALA A 39 9.70 1.81 24.74
N ARG A 40 10.69 1.66 23.86
CA ARG A 40 10.81 2.46 22.65
C ARG A 40 9.98 1.88 21.54
N VAL A 41 9.22 2.74 20.85
CA VAL A 41 8.57 2.38 19.60
C VAL A 41 9.61 2.41 18.48
N LEU A 42 9.71 1.34 17.71
CA LEU A 42 10.61 1.23 16.56
C LEU A 42 9.80 0.92 15.32
N ASP A 43 10.29 1.36 14.16
CA ASP A 43 9.73 1.01 12.86
C ASP A 43 10.72 0.24 11.98
N GLY A 44 10.26 -0.23 10.82
CA GLY A 44 11.05 -0.97 9.83
C GLY A 44 11.53 -0.09 8.67
N VAL A 45 11.58 1.23 8.84
CA VAL A 45 12.10 2.16 7.83
C VAL A 45 13.56 1.83 7.55
N ASN A 46 13.90 1.66 6.28
CA ASN A 46 15.26 1.35 5.81
C ASN A 46 15.83 2.50 4.98
N LEU A 47 17.08 2.40 4.55
CA LEU A 47 17.77 3.46 3.83
C LEU A 47 17.05 3.89 2.54
N ASP A 48 16.49 2.95 1.79
CA ASP A 48 15.82 3.24 0.51
C ASP A 48 14.52 4.05 0.72
N ASP A 49 13.91 3.92 1.90
CA ASP A 49 12.68 4.61 2.24
C ASP A 49 12.89 6.13 2.46
N LEU A 50 14.11 6.58 2.76
CA LEU A 50 14.44 7.98 3.03
C LEU A 50 14.47 8.84 1.74
N GLY A 51 14.65 8.23 0.58
CA GLY A 51 14.68 8.91 -0.72
C GLY A 51 13.31 9.10 -1.37
N ASP A 52 12.22 8.64 -0.75
CA ASP A 52 10.87 8.64 -1.30
C ASP A 52 10.00 9.72 -0.62
N HIS A 53 8.94 10.18 -1.31
CA HIS A 53 7.94 11.06 -0.70
C HIS A 53 7.12 10.27 0.33
N ARG A 54 7.45 10.43 1.61
CA ARG A 54 6.81 9.70 2.71
C ARG A 54 6.44 10.62 3.88
N PRO A 55 5.33 11.35 3.77
CA PRO A 55 4.85 12.22 4.86
C PRO A 55 4.71 11.51 6.21
N GLY A 56 4.47 10.20 6.21
CA GLY A 56 4.40 9.40 7.43
C GLY A 56 5.71 9.31 8.21
N LEU A 57 6.89 9.54 7.58
CA LEU A 57 8.17 9.57 8.29
C LEU A 57 8.26 10.78 9.22
N GLN A 58 7.70 11.92 8.80
CA GLN A 58 7.63 13.10 9.64
C GLN A 58 6.80 12.82 10.91
N ALA A 59 5.62 12.25 10.79
CA ALA A 59 4.77 11.91 11.93
C ALA A 59 5.46 10.91 12.88
N ALA A 60 6.21 9.93 12.35
CA ALA A 60 6.97 8.98 13.15
C ALA A 60 8.09 9.67 13.92
N SER A 61 8.84 10.56 13.27
CA SER A 61 9.90 11.36 13.88
C SER A 61 9.37 12.27 15.02
N GLU A 62 8.26 12.96 14.78
CA GLU A 62 7.59 13.81 15.76
C GLU A 62 7.11 13.00 16.99
N ALA A 63 6.73 11.76 16.79
CA ALA A 63 6.34 10.82 17.87
C ALA A 63 7.53 10.13 18.54
N GLY A 64 8.78 10.46 18.20
CA GLY A 64 9.98 9.86 18.79
C GLY A 64 10.22 8.40 18.42
N VAL A 65 9.67 7.94 17.31
CA VAL A 65 9.86 6.56 16.81
C VAL A 65 11.28 6.38 16.30
N GLY A 66 11.97 5.32 16.72
CA GLY A 66 13.29 4.98 16.23
C GLY A 66 13.24 4.18 14.94
N SER A 67 14.15 4.48 14.00
CA SER A 67 14.29 3.77 12.71
C SER A 67 15.67 3.10 12.61
N PRO A 68 15.95 2.03 13.39
CA PRO A 68 17.31 1.49 13.54
C PRO A 68 17.91 0.98 12.22
N LEU A 69 17.10 0.51 11.27
CA LEU A 69 17.61 0.08 9.97
C LEU A 69 18.11 1.26 9.14
N ALA A 70 17.37 2.37 9.15
CA ALA A 70 17.77 3.61 8.47
C ALA A 70 19.01 4.23 9.14
N ASP A 71 19.03 4.29 10.48
CA ASP A 71 20.14 4.81 11.26
C ASP A 71 21.45 4.07 10.98
N LEU A 72 21.37 2.75 10.81
CA LEU A 72 22.50 1.87 10.47
C LEU A 72 22.76 1.80 8.94
N LYS A 73 22.07 2.61 8.13
CA LYS A 73 22.18 2.65 6.67
C LYS A 73 21.94 1.29 6.00
N ILE A 74 21.06 0.51 6.57
CA ILE A 74 20.67 -0.81 6.04
C ILE A 74 19.62 -0.59 4.93
N ASP A 75 19.96 -1.01 3.71
CA ASP A 75 19.07 -0.97 2.56
C ASP A 75 18.12 -2.18 2.51
N LYS A 76 17.15 -2.15 1.63
CA LYS A 76 16.15 -3.22 1.47
C LYS A 76 16.78 -4.54 1.03
N SER A 77 17.85 -4.50 0.26
CA SER A 77 18.57 -5.69 -0.19
C SER A 77 19.24 -6.39 0.99
N CYS A 78 19.83 -5.63 1.89
CA CYS A 78 20.43 -6.12 3.13
C CYS A 78 19.36 -6.71 4.06
N VAL A 79 18.22 -6.01 4.25
CA VAL A 79 17.09 -6.53 5.04
C VAL A 79 16.66 -7.91 4.52
N ARG A 80 16.52 -8.08 3.22
CA ARG A 80 16.15 -9.37 2.62
C ARG A 80 17.20 -10.46 2.86
N ARG A 81 18.50 -10.14 2.70
CA ARG A 81 19.58 -11.10 3.00
C ARG A 81 19.59 -11.54 4.46
N LEU A 82 19.43 -10.59 5.39
CA LEU A 82 19.34 -10.88 6.83
C LEU A 82 18.10 -11.72 7.14
N SER A 83 16.94 -11.37 6.61
CA SER A 83 15.71 -12.13 6.81
C SER A 83 15.83 -13.56 6.31
N LYS A 84 16.48 -13.76 5.15
CA LYS A 84 16.77 -15.10 4.61
C LYS A 84 17.72 -15.88 5.50
N ALA A 85 18.80 -15.25 5.96
CA ALA A 85 19.80 -15.87 6.84
C ALA A 85 19.20 -16.27 8.21
N LEU A 86 18.22 -15.50 8.70
CA LEU A 86 17.48 -15.81 9.92
C LEU A 86 16.34 -16.82 9.72
N GLY A 87 16.15 -17.33 8.50
CA GLY A 87 15.17 -18.37 8.20
C GLY A 87 13.73 -17.89 8.07
N PHE A 88 13.47 -16.58 7.89
CA PHE A 88 12.11 -16.10 7.70
C PHE A 88 11.57 -16.53 6.31
N PRO A 89 10.44 -17.26 6.26
CA PRO A 89 9.91 -17.81 4.99
C PRO A 89 9.37 -16.72 4.02
N TRP A 90 9.17 -15.50 4.51
CA TRP A 90 8.66 -14.35 3.74
C TRP A 90 9.75 -13.32 3.37
N TRP A 91 11.02 -13.71 3.40
CA TRP A 91 12.18 -12.83 3.15
C TRP A 91 12.12 -12.12 1.79
N ASP A 92 11.49 -12.72 0.78
CA ASP A 92 11.34 -12.22 -0.59
C ASP A 92 9.96 -11.65 -0.89
N LYS A 93 9.09 -11.53 0.14
CA LYS A 93 7.72 -11.04 -0.03
C LYS A 93 7.71 -9.70 -0.78
N PRO A 94 6.90 -9.57 -1.86
CA PRO A 94 6.73 -8.31 -2.56
C PRO A 94 6.21 -7.19 -1.65
N ALA A 95 6.60 -5.94 -1.93
CA ALA A 95 6.05 -4.79 -1.21
C ALA A 95 4.53 -4.71 -1.43
N GLN A 96 3.79 -4.64 -0.34
CA GLN A 96 2.34 -4.50 -0.33
C GLN A 96 1.97 -3.15 0.31
N PRO A 97 1.94 -2.06 -0.47
CA PRO A 97 1.47 -0.77 0.05
C PRO A 97 -0.01 -0.87 0.41
N CYS A 98 -0.46 -0.02 1.35
CA CYS A 98 -1.83 -0.01 1.83
C CYS A 98 -2.85 0.17 0.70
N LEU A 99 -4.06 -0.35 0.86
CA LEU A 99 -5.12 -0.27 -0.16
C LEU A 99 -5.52 1.17 -0.50
N ALA A 100 -5.35 2.12 0.41
CA ALA A 100 -5.58 3.54 0.15
C ALA A 100 -4.76 4.08 -1.03
N SER A 101 -3.59 3.47 -1.32
CA SER A 101 -2.79 3.84 -2.49
C SER A 101 -3.42 3.46 -3.83
N ARG A 102 -4.55 2.77 -3.84
CA ARG A 102 -5.29 2.40 -5.07
C ARG A 102 -6.19 3.52 -5.58
N PHE A 103 -6.36 4.57 -4.79
CA PHE A 103 -7.21 5.72 -5.13
C PHE A 103 -6.34 6.91 -5.53
N PRO A 104 -6.72 7.67 -6.59
CA PRO A 104 -6.08 8.93 -6.91
C PRO A 104 -6.15 9.89 -5.72
N TYR A 105 -5.15 10.73 -5.56
CA TYR A 105 -5.19 11.78 -4.54
C TYR A 105 -6.41 12.69 -4.75
N GLY A 106 -7.05 13.08 -3.64
CA GLY A 106 -8.29 13.87 -3.63
C GLY A 106 -9.57 13.06 -3.83
N GLU A 107 -9.47 11.77 -4.15
CA GLU A 107 -10.63 10.89 -4.21
C GLU A 107 -10.89 10.23 -2.86
N ALA A 108 -12.05 10.48 -2.27
CA ALA A 108 -12.39 10.05 -0.92
C ALA A 108 -12.25 8.53 -0.73
N ILE A 109 -11.71 8.14 0.41
CA ILE A 109 -11.53 6.75 0.83
C ILE A 109 -12.64 6.39 1.82
N SER A 110 -13.25 5.22 1.64
CA SER A 110 -14.22 4.65 2.58
C SER A 110 -13.98 3.17 2.79
N HIS A 111 -14.54 2.62 3.86
CA HIS A 111 -14.48 1.18 4.14
C HIS A 111 -14.99 0.34 2.96
N ASP A 112 -16.10 0.74 2.34
CA ASP A 112 -16.70 0.00 1.24
C ASP A 112 -15.79 0.00 0.01
N ARG A 113 -15.19 1.14 -0.32
CA ARG A 113 -14.27 1.26 -1.44
C ARG A 113 -12.97 0.49 -1.21
N LEU A 114 -12.44 0.51 0.01
CA LEU A 114 -11.26 -0.30 0.37
C LEU A 114 -11.56 -1.80 0.25
N ARG A 115 -12.74 -2.24 0.74
CA ARG A 115 -13.17 -3.65 0.59
C ARG A 115 -13.34 -4.03 -0.86
N GLN A 116 -13.98 -3.19 -1.67
CA GLN A 116 -14.18 -3.40 -3.10
C GLN A 116 -12.84 -3.68 -3.81
N VAL A 117 -11.85 -2.80 -3.61
CA VAL A 117 -10.52 -2.97 -4.19
C VAL A 117 -9.81 -4.18 -3.61
N GLY A 118 -9.92 -4.43 -2.31
CA GLY A 118 -9.33 -5.60 -1.65
C GLY A 118 -9.87 -6.92 -2.22
N HIS A 119 -11.17 -7.04 -2.41
CA HIS A 119 -11.79 -8.23 -3.03
C HIS A 119 -11.36 -8.39 -4.49
N ALA A 120 -11.26 -7.29 -5.24
CA ALA A 120 -10.79 -7.31 -6.62
C ALA A 120 -9.34 -7.82 -6.74
N GLU A 121 -8.44 -7.36 -5.86
CA GLU A 121 -7.06 -7.87 -5.81
C GLU A 121 -7.02 -9.34 -5.34
N ALA A 122 -7.79 -9.72 -4.33
CA ALA A 122 -7.89 -11.09 -3.85
C ALA A 122 -8.32 -12.06 -4.96
N TRP A 123 -9.34 -11.70 -5.74
CA TRP A 123 -9.82 -12.49 -6.89
C TRP A 123 -8.71 -12.76 -7.91
N LEU A 124 -7.87 -11.77 -8.18
CA LEU A 124 -6.72 -11.91 -9.10
C LEU A 124 -5.58 -12.72 -8.48
N ILE A 125 -5.30 -12.52 -7.18
CA ILE A 125 -4.26 -13.26 -6.45
C ILE A 125 -4.58 -14.77 -6.42
N GLU A 126 -5.84 -15.15 -6.17
CA GLU A 126 -6.31 -16.55 -6.21
C GLU A 126 -6.09 -17.22 -7.57
N ARG A 127 -6.01 -16.41 -8.64
CA ARG A 127 -5.74 -16.88 -10.01
C ARG A 127 -4.27 -16.77 -10.41
N GLY A 128 -3.38 -16.61 -9.41
CA GLY A 128 -1.94 -16.64 -9.61
C GLY A 128 -1.30 -15.29 -9.90
N PHE A 129 -2.04 -14.17 -9.89
CA PHE A 129 -1.48 -12.83 -10.06
C PHE A 129 -1.02 -12.26 -8.72
N ALA A 130 -0.01 -12.86 -8.11
CA ALA A 130 0.51 -12.46 -6.79
C ALA A 130 1.01 -11.00 -6.74
N ARG A 131 1.39 -10.44 -7.88
CA ARG A 131 1.79 -9.04 -8.04
C ARG A 131 0.75 -8.32 -8.87
N VAL A 132 -0.22 -7.71 -8.21
CA VAL A 132 -1.34 -7.00 -8.86
C VAL A 132 -1.69 -5.76 -8.06
N ARG A 133 -2.25 -4.76 -8.74
CA ARG A 133 -2.97 -3.63 -8.15
C ARG A 133 -4.23 -3.37 -8.96
N VAL A 134 -5.33 -3.17 -8.25
CA VAL A 134 -6.57 -2.69 -8.85
C VAL A 134 -6.77 -1.24 -8.41
N ARG A 135 -6.51 -0.30 -9.32
CA ARG A 135 -6.75 1.12 -9.07
C ARG A 135 -8.22 1.43 -9.27
N SER A 136 -8.82 2.08 -8.28
CA SER A 136 -10.17 2.61 -8.39
C SER A 136 -10.12 4.07 -8.80
N GLN A 137 -10.75 4.42 -9.92
CA GLN A 137 -10.92 5.78 -10.41
C GLN A 137 -12.42 6.03 -10.57
N GLY A 138 -13.05 6.66 -9.57
CA GLY A 138 -14.50 6.66 -9.48
C GLY A 138 -15.03 5.23 -9.40
N LEU A 139 -15.83 4.83 -10.37
CA LEU A 139 -16.40 3.48 -10.50
C LEU A 139 -15.63 2.60 -11.51
N SER A 140 -14.48 3.04 -12.00
CA SER A 140 -13.68 2.27 -12.95
C SER A 140 -12.56 1.52 -12.26
N ALA A 141 -12.38 0.23 -12.58
CA ALA A 141 -11.23 -0.58 -12.17
C ALA A 141 -10.14 -0.50 -13.25
N ARG A 142 -8.93 -0.05 -12.88
CA ARG A 142 -7.75 -0.14 -13.72
C ARG A 142 -6.79 -1.17 -13.12
N ILE A 143 -6.51 -2.24 -13.86
CA ILE A 143 -5.70 -3.36 -13.41
C ILE A 143 -4.24 -3.16 -13.84
N GLU A 144 -3.34 -3.31 -12.88
CA GLU A 144 -1.90 -3.28 -13.08
C GLU A 144 -1.31 -4.64 -12.67
N VAL A 145 -0.68 -5.33 -13.61
CA VAL A 145 0.12 -6.54 -13.38
C VAL A 145 1.51 -6.34 -14.02
N PRO A 146 2.52 -7.16 -13.70
CA PRO A 146 3.79 -7.10 -14.42
C PRO A 146 3.59 -7.17 -15.93
N GLN A 147 4.37 -6.41 -16.71
CA GLN A 147 4.20 -6.30 -18.16
C GLN A 147 4.19 -7.65 -18.87
N GLU A 148 5.04 -8.58 -18.43
CA GLU A 148 5.16 -9.93 -18.96
C GLU A 148 3.88 -10.76 -18.77
N ARG A 149 2.99 -10.34 -17.88
CA ARG A 149 1.72 -11.03 -17.58
C ARG A 149 0.47 -10.37 -18.18
N LEU A 150 0.62 -9.24 -18.87
CA LEU A 150 -0.51 -8.52 -19.47
C LEU A 150 -1.30 -9.39 -20.46
N ALA A 151 -0.58 -10.14 -21.30
CA ALA A 151 -1.19 -11.01 -22.30
C ALA A 151 -2.08 -12.12 -21.67
N GLU A 152 -1.73 -12.61 -20.49
CA GLU A 152 -2.51 -13.65 -19.80
C GLU A 152 -3.93 -13.16 -19.43
N LEU A 153 -4.05 -11.87 -19.02
CA LEU A 153 -5.37 -11.28 -18.68
C LEU A 153 -6.26 -11.09 -19.90
N LEU A 154 -5.69 -11.09 -21.11
CA LEU A 154 -6.43 -10.94 -22.36
C LEU A 154 -6.93 -12.28 -22.93
N ALA A 155 -6.51 -13.41 -22.36
CA ALA A 155 -7.05 -14.73 -22.72
C ALA A 155 -8.59 -14.71 -22.55
N PRO A 156 -9.37 -15.13 -23.57
CA PRO A 156 -10.83 -14.89 -23.62
C PRO A 156 -11.57 -15.34 -22.35
N GLU A 157 -11.28 -16.53 -21.87
CA GLU A 157 -11.95 -17.12 -20.70
C GLU A 157 -11.65 -16.34 -19.42
N LEU A 158 -10.37 -15.96 -19.20
CA LEU A 158 -9.96 -15.20 -18.03
C LEU A 158 -10.46 -13.75 -18.11
N ARG A 159 -10.38 -13.12 -19.29
CA ARG A 159 -10.87 -11.77 -19.52
C ARG A 159 -12.37 -11.67 -19.19
N ASP A 160 -13.18 -12.60 -19.71
CA ASP A 160 -14.63 -12.57 -19.50
C ASP A 160 -15.00 -12.86 -18.04
N ALA A 161 -14.27 -13.75 -17.37
CA ALA A 161 -14.43 -13.98 -15.93
C ALA A 161 -14.01 -12.77 -15.09
N LEU A 162 -12.92 -12.11 -15.46
CA LEU A 162 -12.43 -10.90 -14.81
C LEU A 162 -13.44 -9.76 -14.90
N VAL A 163 -13.96 -9.50 -16.11
CA VAL A 163 -14.96 -8.44 -16.30
C VAL A 163 -16.19 -8.70 -15.45
N ARG A 164 -16.73 -9.93 -15.45
CA ARG A 164 -17.89 -10.29 -14.60
C ARG A 164 -17.61 -10.04 -13.13
N ALA A 165 -16.46 -10.53 -12.63
CA ALA A 165 -16.10 -10.36 -11.22
C ALA A 165 -15.99 -8.90 -10.81
N MET A 166 -15.40 -8.06 -11.66
CA MET A 166 -15.28 -6.62 -11.35
C MET A 166 -16.65 -5.92 -11.36
N LEU A 167 -17.54 -6.29 -12.30
CA LEU A 167 -18.90 -5.74 -12.32
C LEU A 167 -19.72 -6.19 -11.10
N GLU A 168 -19.61 -7.44 -10.67
CA GLU A 168 -20.24 -7.98 -9.45
C GLU A 168 -19.74 -7.26 -8.19
N LEU A 169 -18.47 -6.83 -8.17
CA LEU A 169 -17.90 -6.03 -7.10
C LEU A 169 -18.35 -4.55 -7.13
N GLY A 170 -19.14 -4.15 -8.14
CA GLY A 170 -19.72 -2.80 -8.24
C GLY A 170 -18.89 -1.81 -9.07
N PHE A 171 -17.87 -2.26 -9.79
CA PHE A 171 -17.25 -1.44 -10.83
C PHE A 171 -18.14 -1.37 -12.06
N THR A 172 -18.10 -0.27 -12.79
CA THR A 172 -18.87 -0.07 -14.03
C THR A 172 -18.06 -0.27 -15.30
N SER A 173 -16.72 -0.25 -15.16
CA SER A 173 -15.79 -0.49 -16.26
C SER A 173 -14.50 -1.12 -15.76
N VAL A 174 -13.84 -1.86 -16.65
CA VAL A 174 -12.56 -2.52 -16.38
C VAL A 174 -11.59 -2.12 -17.48
N SER A 175 -10.42 -1.68 -17.08
CA SER A 175 -9.33 -1.32 -17.99
C SER A 175 -8.02 -1.99 -17.56
N LEU A 176 -7.10 -2.14 -18.50
CA LEU A 176 -5.77 -2.68 -18.26
C LEU A 176 -4.75 -1.55 -18.44
N ASP A 177 -3.87 -1.38 -17.47
CA ASP A 177 -2.77 -0.43 -17.57
C ASP A 177 -1.66 -1.00 -18.45
N LEU A 178 -1.44 -0.41 -19.61
CA LEU A 178 -0.44 -0.90 -20.59
C LEU A 178 1.01 -0.75 -20.11
N GLU A 179 1.28 0.18 -19.19
CA GLU A 179 2.59 0.29 -18.55
C GLU A 179 2.83 -0.81 -17.50
N GLY A 180 1.76 -1.46 -17.10
CA GLY A 180 1.81 -2.50 -16.06
C GLY A 180 2.04 -1.94 -14.66
N LEU A 181 2.51 -2.83 -13.78
CA LEU A 181 2.73 -2.54 -12.37
C LEU A 181 4.06 -1.81 -12.16
N VAL A 182 3.98 -0.48 -12.00
CA VAL A 182 5.14 0.39 -11.74
C VAL A 182 5.07 0.95 -10.32
N SER A 183 6.20 0.88 -9.60
CA SER A 183 6.31 1.49 -8.26
C SER A 183 6.31 3.00 -8.34
N GLY A 184 5.69 3.69 -7.38
CA GLY A 184 5.67 5.15 -7.30
C GLY A 184 4.79 5.85 -8.34
N LYS A 185 4.07 5.14 -9.23
CA LYS A 185 3.22 5.73 -10.28
C LYS A 185 2.21 6.75 -9.74
N LEU A 186 1.65 6.53 -8.55
CA LEU A 186 0.71 7.45 -7.93
C LEU A 186 1.34 8.82 -7.64
N ASN A 187 2.63 8.85 -7.32
CA ASN A 187 3.33 10.09 -6.95
C ASN A 187 3.73 10.96 -8.15
N ARG A 188 3.51 10.50 -9.40
CA ARG A 188 3.80 11.28 -10.62
C ARG A 188 2.98 12.56 -10.74
N VAL A 189 1.88 12.68 -9.99
CA VAL A 189 1.03 13.88 -9.96
C VAL A 189 1.46 14.90 -8.90
N ILE A 190 2.44 14.55 -8.05
CA ILE A 190 2.98 15.44 -7.03
C ILE A 190 4.05 16.31 -7.71
N PRO A 191 3.92 17.66 -7.68
CA PRO A 191 4.98 18.53 -8.15
C PRO A 191 6.27 18.27 -7.36
N GLY A 192 7.40 18.20 -8.07
CA GLY A 192 8.72 18.04 -7.45
C GLY A 192 9.20 19.29 -6.72
#